data_f510700b5a802f1b7a2590203c4285c8
#
_entry.id   f510700b5a802f1b7a2590203c4285c8
#
_cell.length_a   1.000
_cell.length_b   1.000
_cell.length_c   1.000
_cell.angle_alpha   90.00
_cell.angle_beta   90.00
_cell.angle_gamma   90.00
#
_symmetry.space_group_name_H-M   'P 1'
#
loop_
_entity.id
_entity.type
_entity.pdbx_description
1 polymer ?
#
loop_
_entity_poly.entity_id
_entity_poly.type
_entity_poly.pdbx_seq_one_letter_code
_entity_poly.pdbx_strand_id
1 'polypeptide(L)'
;MKIRDLMISHPICITANASIQEAIELMKANHIRHLPVVTKGRRLEGLVTLADLKQGLIPSMLGDVTLKDLMIANPITVSPEEEIETAAQLIYKYKIGGLPVTKNGRLVGIITETDLLRAFIEMLGLIATSSRLDVEAGNKPESLRRMLQIIGEHGGDVLNVFMTLEKAKRRVYHFRLAACDTAPIRKALSEAGFRVTAAID
;
A
#
# COMPACT_ATOMS: atom_id res chain seq x y z
N MET A 1 1.81 11.80 -2.27
CA MET A 1 0.71 11.24 -3.11
C MET A 1 -0.58 11.29 -2.31
N LYS A 2 -1.67 11.81 -2.89
CA LYS A 2 -2.95 11.97 -2.20
C LYS A 2 -3.75 10.66 -2.19
N ILE A 3 -4.56 10.47 -1.15
CA ILE A 3 -5.45 9.30 -1.04
C ILE A 3 -6.38 9.19 -2.24
N ARG A 4 -6.90 10.31 -2.76
CA ARG A 4 -7.76 10.34 -3.96
C ARG A 4 -7.12 9.73 -5.21
N ASP A 5 -5.79 9.72 -5.29
CA ASP A 5 -5.06 9.21 -6.45
C ASP A 5 -4.99 7.67 -6.46
N LEU A 6 -5.22 7.04 -5.29
CA LEU A 6 -5.13 5.60 -5.09
C LEU A 6 -6.44 4.93 -4.67
N MET A 7 -7.34 5.67 -4.02
CA MET A 7 -8.59 5.12 -3.51
C MET A 7 -9.44 4.52 -4.62
N ILE A 8 -10.20 3.48 -4.31
CA ILE A 8 -11.30 3.03 -5.15
C ILE A 8 -12.44 4.05 -5.00
N SER A 9 -12.67 4.83 -6.04
CA SER A 9 -13.75 5.82 -6.06
C SER A 9 -15.12 5.13 -6.21
N HIS A 10 -16.15 5.69 -5.59
CA HIS A 10 -17.53 5.17 -5.63
C HIS A 10 -17.60 3.69 -5.24
N PRO A 11 -17.06 3.30 -4.07
CA PRO A 11 -16.98 1.91 -3.69
C PRO A 11 -18.37 1.29 -3.57
N ILE A 12 -18.41 -0.03 -3.72
CA ILE A 12 -19.58 -0.84 -3.40
C ILE A 12 -19.90 -0.62 -1.93
N CYS A 13 -21.15 -0.38 -1.62
CA CYS A 13 -21.65 -0.13 -0.29
C CYS A 13 -23.03 -0.76 -0.12
N ILE A 14 -23.46 -0.88 1.13
CA ILE A 14 -24.74 -1.49 1.50
C ILE A 14 -25.46 -0.59 2.52
N THR A 15 -26.76 -0.79 2.71
CA THR A 15 -27.53 -0.10 3.77
C THR A 15 -27.62 -0.97 5.02
N ALA A 16 -27.80 -0.35 6.18
CA ALA A 16 -27.89 -1.04 7.45
C ALA A 16 -29.10 -2.02 7.56
N ASN A 17 -30.10 -1.84 6.69
CA ASN A 17 -31.29 -2.70 6.64
C ASN A 17 -31.12 -3.96 5.77
N ALA A 18 -29.99 -4.09 5.09
CA ALA A 18 -29.71 -5.28 4.31
C ALA A 18 -29.40 -6.49 5.22
N SER A 19 -29.64 -7.68 4.73
CA SER A 19 -29.34 -8.91 5.47
C SER A 19 -27.82 -9.22 5.45
N ILE A 20 -27.40 -10.03 6.42
CA ILE A 20 -26.02 -10.55 6.48
C ILE A 20 -25.72 -11.37 5.21
N GLN A 21 -26.68 -12.14 4.75
CA GLN A 21 -26.54 -12.96 3.55
C GLN A 21 -26.29 -12.10 2.30
N GLU A 22 -27.08 -11.03 2.10
CA GLU A 22 -26.86 -10.07 0.99
C GLU A 22 -25.47 -9.42 1.07
N ALA A 23 -25.00 -9.04 2.27
CA ALA A 23 -23.67 -8.48 2.44
C ALA A 23 -22.56 -9.47 2.03
N ILE A 24 -22.69 -10.75 2.42
CA ILE A 24 -21.72 -11.79 2.06
C ILE A 24 -21.73 -12.06 0.56
N GLU A 25 -22.90 -12.15 -0.06
CA GLU A 25 -23.05 -12.38 -1.51
C GLU A 25 -22.45 -11.22 -2.29
N LEU A 26 -22.71 -9.99 -1.85
CA LEU A 26 -22.15 -8.79 -2.47
C LEU A 26 -20.62 -8.77 -2.38
N MET A 27 -20.06 -9.13 -1.21
CA MET A 27 -18.61 -9.22 -1.04
C MET A 27 -17.99 -10.32 -1.92
N LYS A 28 -18.63 -11.51 -2.00
CA LYS A 28 -18.16 -12.62 -2.83
C LYS A 28 -18.20 -12.28 -4.32
N ALA A 29 -19.33 -11.74 -4.79
CA ALA A 29 -19.52 -11.40 -6.21
C ALA A 29 -18.53 -10.35 -6.71
N ASN A 30 -18.05 -9.49 -5.81
CA ASN A 30 -17.13 -8.40 -6.16
C ASN A 30 -15.69 -8.60 -5.65
N HIS A 31 -15.38 -9.76 -5.06
CA HIS A 31 -14.06 -10.08 -4.50
C HIS A 31 -13.54 -9.05 -3.50
N ILE A 32 -14.46 -8.48 -2.69
CA ILE A 32 -14.11 -7.49 -1.66
C ILE A 32 -14.27 -8.08 -0.26
N ARG A 33 -13.54 -7.51 0.71
CA ARG A 33 -13.56 -7.96 2.12
C ARG A 33 -13.99 -6.85 3.08
N HIS A 34 -14.21 -5.65 2.58
CA HIS A 34 -14.62 -4.47 3.33
C HIS A 34 -15.81 -3.85 2.61
N LEU A 35 -16.90 -3.66 3.33
CA LEU A 35 -18.16 -3.15 2.76
C LEU A 35 -18.66 -2.00 3.62
N PRO A 36 -18.54 -0.75 3.15
CA PRO A 36 -19.09 0.41 3.83
C PRO A 36 -20.61 0.33 3.93
N VAL A 37 -21.13 0.65 5.12
CA VAL A 37 -22.55 0.75 5.39
C VAL A 37 -22.94 2.22 5.35
N VAL A 38 -23.93 2.56 4.51
CA VAL A 38 -24.29 3.94 4.23
C VAL A 38 -25.81 4.15 4.26
N THR A 39 -26.25 5.38 4.50
CA THR A 39 -27.63 5.82 4.23
C THR A 39 -27.89 5.89 2.71
N LYS A 40 -29.18 6.04 2.30
CA LYS A 40 -29.57 6.30 0.91
C LYS A 40 -28.88 7.54 0.32
N GLY A 41 -28.47 8.51 1.15
CA GLY A 41 -27.72 9.71 0.77
C GLY A 41 -26.19 9.52 0.76
N ARG A 42 -25.68 8.28 0.82
CA ARG A 42 -24.26 7.91 0.89
C ARG A 42 -23.53 8.49 2.13
N ARG A 43 -24.25 8.83 3.20
CA ARG A 43 -23.62 9.18 4.46
C ARG A 43 -23.12 7.90 5.12
N LEU A 44 -21.88 7.89 5.56
CA LEU A 44 -21.28 6.72 6.20
C LEU A 44 -21.90 6.48 7.57
N GLU A 45 -22.38 5.27 7.82
CA GLU A 45 -22.93 4.80 9.09
C GLU A 45 -22.00 3.81 9.79
N GLY A 46 -21.32 2.97 8.99
CA GLY A 46 -20.45 1.94 9.51
C GLY A 46 -19.59 1.26 8.45
N LEU A 47 -18.87 0.26 8.89
CA LEU A 47 -18.08 -0.62 8.05
C LEU A 47 -18.26 -2.06 8.53
N VAL A 48 -18.46 -3.00 7.62
CA VAL A 48 -18.40 -4.42 7.92
C VAL A 48 -17.27 -5.08 7.14
N THR A 49 -16.63 -6.05 7.77
CA THR A 49 -15.64 -6.90 7.11
C THR A 49 -16.17 -8.31 6.91
N LEU A 50 -15.54 -9.05 6.00
CA LEU A 50 -15.91 -10.46 5.79
C LEU A 50 -15.71 -11.29 7.08
N ALA A 51 -14.77 -10.90 7.95
CA ALA A 51 -14.54 -11.57 9.23
C ALA A 51 -15.72 -11.36 10.19
N ASP A 52 -16.21 -10.12 10.29
CA ASP A 52 -17.37 -9.78 11.15
C ASP A 52 -18.61 -10.56 10.71
N LEU A 53 -18.87 -10.61 9.38
CA LEU A 53 -20.01 -11.33 8.83
C LEU A 53 -19.92 -12.85 9.05
N LYS A 54 -18.72 -13.43 8.97
CA LYS A 54 -18.51 -14.87 9.23
C LYS A 54 -18.77 -15.21 10.70
N GLN A 55 -18.41 -14.34 11.64
CA GLN A 55 -18.73 -14.52 13.06
C GLN A 55 -20.25 -14.49 13.31
N GLY A 56 -20.95 -13.60 12.63
CA GLY A 56 -22.43 -13.53 12.69
C GLY A 56 -23.15 -14.74 12.10
N LEU A 57 -22.49 -15.58 11.33
CA LEU A 57 -23.07 -16.79 10.72
C LEU A 57 -23.05 -18.03 11.62
N ILE A 58 -22.49 -17.98 12.82
CA ILE A 58 -22.46 -19.13 13.75
C ILE A 58 -23.91 -19.37 14.27
N PRO A 59 -24.58 -20.46 13.86
CA PRO A 59 -26.01 -20.63 14.13
C PRO A 59 -26.41 -20.62 15.61
N SER A 60 -25.51 -21.04 16.48
CA SER A 60 -25.73 -21.14 17.93
C SER A 60 -25.72 -19.80 18.65
N MET A 61 -25.33 -18.72 17.99
CA MET A 61 -25.28 -17.35 18.54
C MET A 61 -26.35 -16.43 17.92
N LEU A 62 -27.12 -16.92 16.94
CA LEU A 62 -28.02 -16.09 16.15
C LEU A 62 -29.46 -16.13 16.74
N GLY A 63 -29.75 -15.10 17.54
CA GLY A 63 -31.06 -14.52 17.51
C GLY A 63 -31.25 -13.67 16.23
N ASP A 64 -32.10 -12.68 16.23
CA ASP A 64 -32.32 -11.74 15.11
C ASP A 64 -31.15 -10.74 14.94
N VAL A 65 -29.94 -11.26 14.65
CA VAL A 65 -28.74 -10.42 14.43
C VAL A 65 -28.82 -9.73 13.08
N THR A 66 -28.75 -8.42 13.09
CA THR A 66 -28.79 -7.57 11.90
C THR A 66 -27.40 -7.13 11.48
N LEU A 67 -27.27 -6.60 10.25
CA LEU A 67 -26.03 -6.00 9.79
C LEU A 67 -25.57 -4.85 10.67
N LYS A 68 -26.54 -4.11 11.25
CA LYS A 68 -26.28 -3.00 12.18
C LYS A 68 -25.60 -3.45 13.48
N ASP A 69 -25.88 -4.66 13.93
CA ASP A 69 -25.30 -5.23 15.16
C ASP A 69 -23.86 -5.72 14.93
N LEU A 70 -23.50 -6.05 13.67
CA LEU A 70 -22.18 -6.55 13.30
C LEU A 70 -21.25 -5.45 12.77
N MET A 71 -21.81 -4.31 12.34
CA MET A 71 -20.97 -3.27 11.76
C MET A 71 -20.14 -2.54 12.82
N ILE A 72 -18.93 -2.17 12.44
CA ILE A 72 -18.15 -1.20 13.20
C ILE A 72 -18.81 0.17 13.01
N ALA A 73 -19.52 0.65 14.03
CA ALA A 73 -20.11 1.98 14.00
C ALA A 73 -19.03 3.06 14.10
N ASN A 74 -19.20 4.16 13.36
CA ASN A 74 -18.23 5.26 13.31
C ASN A 74 -16.79 4.78 13.04
N PRO A 75 -16.53 4.09 11.93
CA PRO A 75 -15.21 3.58 11.61
C PRO A 75 -14.21 4.73 11.44
N ILE A 76 -12.93 4.44 11.63
CA ILE A 76 -11.86 5.39 11.29
C ILE A 76 -11.95 5.70 9.80
N THR A 77 -11.93 6.98 9.47
CA THR A 77 -12.01 7.47 8.08
C THR A 77 -10.84 8.39 7.76
N VAL A 78 -10.62 8.59 6.48
CA VAL A 78 -9.64 9.55 5.95
C VAL A 78 -10.30 10.46 4.92
N SER A 79 -9.69 11.62 4.70
CA SER A 79 -10.10 12.55 3.64
C SER A 79 -9.39 12.21 2.31
N PRO A 80 -10.02 12.45 1.15
CA PRO A 80 -9.36 12.27 -0.15
C PRO A 80 -8.14 13.19 -0.34
N GLU A 81 -8.06 14.29 0.42
CA GLU A 81 -6.96 15.26 0.34
C GLU A 81 -5.78 14.93 1.27
N GLU A 82 -5.91 13.94 2.14
CA GLU A 82 -4.80 13.49 2.99
C GLU A 82 -3.77 12.70 2.19
N GLU A 83 -2.55 12.62 2.73
CA GLU A 83 -1.46 11.86 2.12
C GLU A 83 -1.63 10.35 2.40
N ILE A 84 -1.13 9.51 1.51
CA ILE A 84 -1.21 8.04 1.64
C ILE A 84 -0.51 7.53 2.90
N GLU A 85 0.51 8.22 3.37
CA GLU A 85 1.24 7.94 4.60
C GLU A 85 0.32 7.98 5.82
N THR A 86 -0.67 8.89 5.83
CA THR A 86 -1.69 8.95 6.89
C THR A 86 -2.51 7.66 6.90
N ALA A 87 -2.99 7.21 5.75
CA ALA A 87 -3.73 5.95 5.64
C ALA A 87 -2.87 4.75 6.06
N ALA A 88 -1.61 4.71 5.62
CA ALA A 88 -0.67 3.64 5.98
C ALA A 88 -0.43 3.59 7.50
N GLN A 89 -0.23 4.75 8.15
CA GLN A 89 -0.04 4.84 9.60
C GLN A 89 -1.27 4.38 10.37
N LEU A 90 -2.47 4.76 9.94
CA LEU A 90 -3.72 4.36 10.58
C LEU A 90 -3.95 2.85 10.44
N ILE A 91 -3.79 2.29 9.25
CA ILE A 91 -3.90 0.86 8.98
C ILE A 91 -2.93 0.07 9.85
N TYR A 92 -1.65 0.48 9.88
CA TYR A 92 -0.62 -0.17 10.68
C TYR A 92 -0.90 -0.07 12.18
N LYS A 93 -1.23 1.12 12.67
CA LYS A 93 -1.44 1.40 14.10
C LYS A 93 -2.66 0.65 14.66
N TYR A 94 -3.77 0.66 13.93
CA TYR A 94 -5.03 0.10 14.40
C TYR A 94 -5.28 -1.34 13.92
N LYS A 95 -4.37 -1.92 13.13
CA LYS A 95 -4.46 -3.28 12.60
C LYS A 95 -5.74 -3.51 11.79
N ILE A 96 -6.14 -2.54 11.00
CA ILE A 96 -7.34 -2.57 10.16
C ILE A 96 -6.94 -2.73 8.69
N GLY A 97 -7.75 -3.45 7.92
CA GLY A 97 -7.43 -3.78 6.51
C GLY A 97 -7.89 -2.72 5.49
N GLY A 98 -8.65 -1.71 5.92
CA GLY A 98 -9.15 -0.68 5.01
C GLY A 98 -9.82 0.47 5.73
N LEU A 99 -9.87 1.62 5.05
CA LEU A 99 -10.41 2.88 5.55
C LEU A 99 -11.41 3.43 4.55
N PRO A 100 -12.66 3.71 4.97
CA PRO A 100 -13.58 4.52 4.19
C PRO A 100 -13.00 5.93 3.98
N VAL A 101 -13.09 6.41 2.76
CA VAL A 101 -12.70 7.79 2.41
C VAL A 101 -13.95 8.66 2.36
N THR A 102 -13.98 9.71 3.18
CA THR A 102 -15.17 10.55 3.31
C THR A 102 -14.87 12.01 3.00
N LYS A 103 -15.87 12.68 2.42
CA LYS A 103 -15.90 14.14 2.26
C LYS A 103 -17.21 14.66 2.82
N ASN A 104 -17.13 15.53 3.82
CA ASN A 104 -18.31 16.08 4.51
C ASN A 104 -19.25 14.97 5.06
N GLY A 105 -18.70 13.89 5.59
CA GLY A 105 -19.44 12.75 6.14
C GLY A 105 -20.06 11.81 5.10
N ARG A 106 -19.87 12.07 3.80
CA ARG A 106 -20.33 11.20 2.70
C ARG A 106 -19.20 10.32 2.22
N LEU A 107 -19.50 9.06 1.97
CA LEU A 107 -18.57 8.11 1.39
C LEU A 107 -18.25 8.49 -0.06
N VAL A 108 -16.98 8.74 -0.36
CA VAL A 108 -16.47 9.05 -1.70
C VAL A 108 -15.51 7.99 -2.23
N GLY A 109 -14.91 7.20 -1.35
CA GLY A 109 -13.95 6.16 -1.71
C GLY A 109 -13.72 5.16 -0.59
N ILE A 110 -12.89 4.19 -0.87
CA ILE A 110 -12.27 3.29 0.10
C ILE A 110 -10.80 3.08 -0.29
N ILE A 111 -9.92 3.01 0.70
CA ILE A 111 -8.51 2.65 0.52
C ILE A 111 -8.17 1.49 1.44
N THR A 112 -7.49 0.49 0.92
CA THR A 112 -7.16 -0.74 1.63
C THR A 112 -5.64 -0.94 1.74
N GLU A 113 -5.21 -1.87 2.61
CA GLU A 113 -3.82 -2.29 2.70
C GLU A 113 -3.27 -2.80 1.36
N THR A 114 -4.11 -3.44 0.53
CA THR A 114 -3.72 -3.93 -0.81
C THR A 114 -3.44 -2.76 -1.77
N ASP A 115 -4.24 -1.68 -1.69
CA ASP A 115 -4.02 -0.49 -2.52
C ASP A 115 -2.72 0.21 -2.14
N LEU A 116 -2.45 0.32 -0.83
CA LEU A 116 -1.18 0.86 -0.33
C LEU A 116 0.01 -0.01 -0.73
N LEU A 117 -0.12 -1.33 -0.60
CA LEU A 117 0.93 -2.27 -1.01
C LEU A 117 1.23 -2.12 -2.51
N ARG A 118 0.20 -2.07 -3.35
CA ARG A 118 0.36 -1.83 -4.80
C ARG A 118 1.10 -0.52 -5.06
N ALA A 119 0.70 0.57 -4.42
CA ALA A 119 1.36 1.85 -4.57
C ALA A 119 2.84 1.81 -4.18
N PHE A 120 3.19 1.15 -3.07
CA PHE A 120 4.59 1.00 -2.67
C PHE A 120 5.38 0.14 -3.64
N ILE A 121 4.81 -0.94 -4.17
CA ILE A 121 5.44 -1.78 -5.19
C ILE A 121 5.71 -0.97 -6.48
N GLU A 122 4.75 -0.15 -6.92
CA GLU A 122 4.91 0.74 -8.07
C GLU A 122 5.96 1.82 -7.81
N MET A 123 5.91 2.47 -6.64
CA MET A 123 6.90 3.49 -6.25
C MET A 123 8.32 2.94 -6.17
N LEU A 124 8.49 1.69 -5.75
CA LEU A 124 9.80 1.02 -5.68
C LEU A 124 10.24 0.45 -7.03
N GLY A 125 9.40 0.53 -8.07
CA GLY A 125 9.70 0.00 -9.41
C GLY A 125 9.87 -1.52 -9.46
N LEU A 126 9.19 -2.27 -8.55
CA LEU A 126 9.38 -3.72 -8.43
C LEU A 126 8.69 -4.53 -9.53
N ILE A 127 7.72 -3.95 -10.23
CA ILE A 127 6.94 -4.65 -11.28
C ILE A 127 7.52 -4.39 -12.67
N ALA A 128 8.17 -3.24 -12.90
CA ALA A 128 8.74 -2.91 -14.20
C ALA A 128 9.96 -3.80 -14.49
N THR A 129 10.12 -4.19 -15.77
CA THR A 129 11.37 -4.79 -16.25
C THR A 129 12.50 -3.79 -16.05
N SER A 130 13.41 -4.09 -15.13
CA SER A 130 14.44 -3.16 -14.70
C SER A 130 15.66 -3.92 -14.19
N SER A 131 16.83 -3.39 -14.45
CA SER A 131 18.07 -3.88 -13.85
C SER A 131 18.18 -3.41 -12.39
N ARG A 132 18.88 -4.18 -11.56
CA ARG A 132 19.04 -3.87 -10.14
C ARG A 132 20.50 -3.90 -9.74
N LEU A 133 20.90 -2.91 -8.94
CA LEU A 133 22.18 -2.89 -8.25
C LEU A 133 21.98 -2.58 -6.77
N ASP A 134 22.50 -3.43 -5.89
CA ASP A 134 22.55 -3.18 -4.47
C ASP A 134 24.01 -2.85 -4.09
N VAL A 135 24.21 -1.68 -3.51
CA VAL A 135 25.54 -1.15 -3.22
C VAL A 135 25.67 -0.75 -1.77
N GLU A 136 26.58 -1.43 -1.07
CA GLU A 136 26.94 -1.05 0.29
C GLU A 136 27.87 0.19 0.26
N ALA A 137 27.48 1.22 0.99
CA ALA A 137 28.27 2.44 1.14
C ALA A 137 28.53 2.75 2.60
N GLY A 138 29.68 3.32 2.87
CA GLY A 138 29.98 3.91 4.16
C GLY A 138 29.08 5.12 4.48
N ASN A 139 29.19 5.64 5.70
CA ASN A 139 28.36 6.76 6.18
C ASN A 139 28.74 8.15 5.62
N LYS A 140 29.50 8.22 4.54
CA LYS A 140 29.93 9.50 3.94
C LYS A 140 28.76 10.11 3.15
N PRO A 141 28.42 11.38 3.39
CA PRO A 141 27.31 12.05 2.70
C PRO A 141 27.41 12.06 1.18
N GLU A 142 28.62 12.05 0.64
CA GLU A 142 28.92 12.13 -0.80
C GLU A 142 28.78 10.77 -1.53
N SER A 143 28.64 9.66 -0.79
CA SER A 143 28.62 8.32 -1.38
C SER A 143 27.51 8.17 -2.42
N LEU A 144 26.30 8.61 -2.12
CA LEU A 144 25.16 8.53 -3.05
C LEU A 144 25.43 9.32 -4.34
N ARG A 145 25.93 10.56 -4.23
CA ARG A 145 26.24 11.39 -5.40
C ARG A 145 27.28 10.70 -6.30
N ARG A 146 28.36 10.16 -5.71
CA ARG A 146 29.40 9.47 -6.45
C ARG A 146 28.90 8.20 -7.12
N MET A 147 28.04 7.41 -6.46
CA MET A 147 27.43 6.23 -7.07
C MET A 147 26.53 6.61 -8.26
N LEU A 148 25.65 7.62 -8.10
CA LEU A 148 24.80 8.10 -9.19
C LEU A 148 25.62 8.58 -10.40
N GLN A 149 26.72 9.29 -10.16
CA GLN A 149 27.62 9.73 -11.23
C GLN A 149 28.22 8.54 -11.97
N ILE A 150 28.80 7.56 -11.25
CA ILE A 150 29.42 6.37 -11.85
C ILE A 150 28.36 5.57 -12.64
N ILE A 151 27.17 5.38 -12.10
CA ILE A 151 26.09 4.67 -12.79
C ILE A 151 25.75 5.38 -14.11
N GLY A 152 25.56 6.70 -14.11
CA GLY A 152 25.25 7.47 -15.30
C GLY A 152 26.39 7.46 -16.34
N GLU A 153 27.65 7.62 -15.92
CA GLU A 153 28.82 7.58 -16.81
C GLU A 153 29.00 6.23 -17.53
N HIS A 154 28.45 5.15 -16.95
CA HIS A 154 28.50 3.80 -17.53
C HIS A 154 27.17 3.35 -18.16
N GLY A 155 26.28 4.31 -18.50
CA GLY A 155 25.07 4.06 -19.27
C GLY A 155 23.86 3.59 -18.45
N GLY A 156 23.93 3.64 -17.13
CA GLY A 156 22.78 3.33 -16.26
C GLY A 156 21.84 4.52 -16.12
N ASP A 157 20.58 4.35 -16.51
CA ASP A 157 19.50 5.31 -16.27
C ASP A 157 18.76 4.94 -14.98
N VAL A 158 18.86 5.77 -13.94
CA VAL A 158 18.33 5.48 -12.62
C VAL A 158 16.84 5.81 -12.54
N LEU A 159 15.99 4.80 -12.48
CA LEU A 159 14.54 4.92 -12.32
C LEU A 159 14.13 5.17 -10.88
N ASN A 160 14.82 4.53 -9.94
CA ASN A 160 14.54 4.65 -8.51
C ASN A 160 15.77 4.35 -7.67
N VAL A 161 15.83 4.94 -6.48
CA VAL A 161 16.82 4.58 -5.45
C VAL A 161 16.18 4.64 -4.07
N PHE A 162 16.39 3.60 -3.28
CA PHE A 162 16.04 3.61 -1.88
C PHE A 162 17.19 3.06 -1.04
N MET A 163 17.17 3.33 0.26
CA MET A 163 18.23 2.96 1.17
C MET A 163 17.68 2.15 2.33
N THR A 164 18.37 1.07 2.67
CA THR A 164 18.14 0.31 3.90
C THR A 164 19.32 0.45 4.85
N LEU A 165 19.00 0.41 6.14
CA LEU A 165 20.00 0.32 7.21
C LEU A 165 20.11 -1.13 7.64
N GLU A 166 21.24 -1.74 7.38
CA GLU A 166 21.55 -3.08 7.88
C GLU A 166 22.16 -3.07 9.29
N LYS A 167 22.29 -4.27 9.87
CA LYS A 167 23.00 -4.46 11.14
C LYS A 167 24.39 -3.79 11.08
N ALA A 168 24.82 -3.15 12.17
CA ALA A 168 26.03 -2.34 12.26
C ALA A 168 26.01 -0.98 11.53
N LYS A 169 24.84 -0.38 11.32
CA LYS A 169 24.67 0.95 10.70
C LYS A 169 25.23 1.06 9.27
N ARG A 170 25.34 -0.06 8.56
CA ARG A 170 25.73 -0.06 7.15
C ARG A 170 24.55 0.40 6.29
N ARG A 171 24.81 1.31 5.35
CA ARG A 171 23.82 1.78 4.38
C ARG A 171 23.95 0.97 3.11
N VAL A 172 22.87 0.35 2.69
CA VAL A 172 22.78 -0.30 1.38
C VAL A 172 21.82 0.52 0.53
N TYR A 173 22.33 0.97 -0.61
CA TYR A 173 21.55 1.67 -1.61
C TYR A 173 21.10 0.67 -2.66
N HIS A 174 19.80 0.64 -2.92
CA HIS A 174 19.17 -0.22 -3.90
C HIS A 174 18.77 0.64 -5.09
N PHE A 175 19.51 0.49 -6.20
CA PHE A 175 19.24 1.19 -7.45
C PHE A 175 18.38 0.31 -8.35
N ARG A 176 17.32 0.90 -8.91
CA ARG A 176 16.58 0.38 -10.05
C ARG A 176 16.96 1.18 -11.29
N LEU A 177 17.40 0.50 -12.33
CA LEU A 177 17.84 1.11 -13.57
C LEU A 177 16.89 0.69 -14.70
N ALA A 178 16.77 1.51 -15.74
CA ALA A 178 16.25 1.01 -17.00
C ALA A 178 17.05 -0.24 -17.42
N ALA A 179 16.40 -1.18 -18.09
CA ALA A 179 17.05 -2.45 -18.46
C ALA A 179 18.37 -2.20 -19.19
N CYS A 180 19.48 -2.65 -18.62
CA CYS A 180 20.82 -2.47 -19.14
C CYS A 180 21.75 -3.57 -18.63
N ASP A 181 22.92 -3.73 -19.31
CA ASP A 181 24.02 -4.54 -18.81
C ASP A 181 24.64 -3.87 -17.57
N THR A 182 24.52 -4.52 -16.41
CA THR A 182 25.07 -3.99 -15.15
C THR A 182 26.56 -4.28 -14.97
N ALA A 183 27.18 -5.13 -15.78
CA ALA A 183 28.58 -5.55 -15.58
C ALA A 183 29.58 -4.38 -15.62
N PRO A 184 29.53 -3.43 -16.59
CA PRO A 184 30.42 -2.26 -16.59
C PRO A 184 30.23 -1.38 -15.36
N ILE A 185 28.98 -1.16 -14.96
CA ILE A 185 28.63 -0.31 -13.81
C ILE A 185 29.16 -0.94 -12.51
N ARG A 186 28.95 -2.25 -12.34
CA ARG A 186 29.44 -3.01 -11.19
C ARG A 186 30.96 -2.93 -11.06
N LYS A 187 31.68 -3.08 -12.19
CA LYS A 187 33.15 -2.97 -12.22
C LYS A 187 33.60 -1.59 -11.76
N ALA A 188 33.04 -0.53 -12.34
CA ALA A 188 33.39 0.84 -12.02
C ALA A 188 33.07 1.21 -10.56
N LEU A 189 31.93 0.77 -10.02
CA LEU A 189 31.61 0.96 -8.61
C LEU A 189 32.61 0.25 -7.69
N SER A 190 33.03 -0.97 -8.03
CA SER A 190 34.02 -1.71 -7.25
C SER A 190 35.40 -1.04 -7.27
N GLU A 191 35.85 -0.57 -8.45
CA GLU A 191 37.10 0.20 -8.60
C GLU A 191 37.08 1.52 -7.82
N ALA A 192 35.90 2.14 -7.68
CA ALA A 192 35.70 3.34 -6.86
C ALA A 192 35.62 3.07 -5.35
N GLY A 193 35.75 1.80 -4.91
CA GLY A 193 35.76 1.38 -3.53
C GLY A 193 34.38 1.12 -2.92
N PHE A 194 33.34 0.99 -3.74
CA PHE A 194 32.03 0.56 -3.29
C PHE A 194 31.87 -0.96 -3.38
N ARG A 195 31.14 -1.54 -2.44
CA ARG A 195 30.86 -2.98 -2.44
C ARG A 195 29.48 -3.24 -3.08
N VAL A 196 29.47 -3.80 -4.27
CA VAL A 196 28.25 -4.27 -4.91
C VAL A 196 27.87 -5.62 -4.32
N THR A 197 26.69 -5.69 -3.68
CA THR A 197 26.20 -6.89 -2.98
C THR A 197 25.23 -7.71 -3.82
N ALA A 198 24.55 -7.09 -4.78
CA ALA A 198 23.72 -7.76 -5.77
C ALA A 198 23.71 -6.99 -7.11
N ALA A 199 23.57 -7.70 -8.20
CA ALA A 199 23.36 -7.15 -9.55
C ALA A 199 22.45 -8.10 -10.32
N ILE A 200 21.45 -7.55 -10.99
CA ILE A 200 20.47 -8.26 -11.83
C ILE A 200 20.26 -7.39 -13.08
N ASP A 201 20.40 -7.98 -14.25
CA ASP A 201 20.13 -7.35 -15.54
C ASP A 201 18.66 -7.42 -15.92
#